data_2f9ba239e960ba64efc2b078034c8a26
#
_entry.id   2f9ba239e960ba64efc2b078034c8a26
#
_cell.length_a   1.000
_cell.length_b   1.000
_cell.length_c   1.000
_cell.angle_alpha   90.00
_cell.angle_beta   90.00
_cell.angle_gamma   90.00
#
_symmetry.space_group_name_H-M   'P 1'
#
loop_
_entity.id
_entity.type
_entity.pdbx_description
1 polymer ?
#
loop_
_entity_poly.entity_id
_entity_poly.type
_entity_poly.pdbx_seq_one_letter_code
_entity_poly.pdbx_strand_id
1 'polypeptide(L)'
;YLFSALVFLMAIVLAGTRWNRGPVILMAVLCVLVWNFIYIPPRFTLHIARLEDAVMFVLFFVVALSMGHLIARLREREEALERHHQEREALLAEKHRADLLAESERLHRTLLDSVSHEMKTPIAIIRTALDGLGEGDPYAAEIATATRRLQRIVDSFLEMTRVESEALTPRPDWCEMGDIMHAATTPLGPELRGHPIELTGTEEMPLLRVDSRLLAQALGNVLHNATVHAPPGTPIEVHAALEQGQAGQGELELSVRDHGPGLTPDAARHVFDKFYRAPEAPAGGTGLGLAIARGLVGALNGDMTAGNHPEGGALFTIRLPVQIHQTPP
;
A
#
# COMPACT_ATOMS: atom_id res chain seq x y z
N TYR A 1 -35.70 -48.02 44.52
CA TYR A 1 -35.16 -48.13 43.15
C TYR A 1 -35.27 -46.85 42.35
N LEU A 2 -36.45 -46.19 42.32
CA LEU A 2 -36.66 -44.98 41.49
C LEU A 2 -35.75 -43.80 41.94
N PHE A 3 -35.58 -43.60 43.25
CA PHE A 3 -34.75 -42.53 43.79
C PHE A 3 -33.26 -42.72 43.45
N SER A 4 -32.74 -43.94 43.54
CA SER A 4 -31.36 -44.23 43.17
C SER A 4 -31.10 -44.08 41.68
N ALA A 5 -32.06 -44.47 40.82
CA ALA A 5 -31.96 -44.25 39.37
C ALA A 5 -31.90 -42.73 39.03
N LEU A 6 -32.64 -41.90 39.73
CA LEU A 6 -32.65 -40.45 39.57
C LEU A 6 -31.31 -39.81 39.93
N VAL A 7 -30.69 -40.31 41.02
CA VAL A 7 -29.33 -39.83 41.45
C VAL A 7 -28.26 -40.15 40.38
N PHE A 8 -28.31 -41.37 39.81
CA PHE A 8 -27.37 -41.70 38.76
C PHE A 8 -27.63 -40.91 37.46
N LEU A 9 -28.89 -40.66 37.10
CA LEU A 9 -29.22 -39.80 35.97
C LEU A 9 -28.71 -38.37 36.15
N MET A 10 -28.88 -37.83 37.38
CA MET A 10 -28.34 -36.50 37.71
C MET A 10 -26.81 -36.44 37.61
N ALA A 11 -26.12 -37.51 38.02
CA ALA A 11 -24.69 -37.59 37.88
C ALA A 11 -24.23 -37.57 36.39
N ILE A 12 -25.00 -38.23 35.51
CA ILE A 12 -24.73 -38.20 34.03
C ILE A 12 -24.96 -36.81 33.45
N VAL A 13 -26.04 -36.14 33.86
CA VAL A 13 -26.34 -34.76 33.45
C VAL A 13 -25.23 -33.82 33.90
N LEU A 14 -24.82 -33.87 35.15
CA LEU A 14 -23.71 -33.06 35.68
C LEU A 14 -22.38 -33.35 34.98
N ALA A 15 -22.07 -34.61 34.69
CA ALA A 15 -20.90 -34.97 33.93
C ALA A 15 -20.93 -34.38 32.50
N GLY A 16 -22.12 -34.39 31.85
CA GLY A 16 -22.35 -33.80 30.54
C GLY A 16 -22.10 -32.29 30.46
N THR A 17 -22.30 -31.56 31.57
CA THR A 17 -21.99 -30.11 31.63
C THR A 17 -20.52 -29.81 31.74
N ARG A 18 -19.66 -30.82 32.05
CA ARG A 18 -18.25 -30.60 32.38
C ARG A 18 -17.25 -31.35 31.46
N TRP A 19 -17.67 -32.45 30.86
CA TRP A 19 -16.79 -33.35 30.10
C TRP A 19 -17.28 -33.55 28.66
N ASN A 20 -16.36 -33.98 27.75
CA ASN A 20 -16.64 -34.30 26.36
C ASN A 20 -17.44 -35.61 26.21
N ARG A 21 -17.83 -35.93 24.97
CA ARG A 21 -18.71 -37.09 24.62
C ARG A 21 -18.22 -38.42 25.18
N GLY A 22 -16.94 -38.74 25.05
CA GLY A 22 -16.37 -40.04 25.46
C GLY A 22 -16.55 -40.31 26.96
N PRO A 23 -16.08 -39.44 27.87
CA PRO A 23 -16.25 -39.61 29.31
C PRO A 23 -17.73 -39.66 29.75
N VAL A 24 -18.63 -38.90 29.12
CA VAL A 24 -20.06 -38.90 29.46
C VAL A 24 -20.74 -40.22 29.11
N ILE A 25 -20.41 -40.76 27.94
CA ILE A 25 -20.95 -42.10 27.52
C ILE A 25 -20.40 -43.17 28.45
N LEU A 26 -19.09 -43.14 28.74
CA LEU A 26 -18.49 -44.12 29.66
C LEU A 26 -19.12 -44.02 31.06
N MET A 27 -19.36 -42.82 31.57
CA MET A 27 -20.03 -42.59 32.85
C MET A 27 -21.45 -43.13 32.83
N ALA A 28 -22.21 -42.91 31.74
CA ALA A 28 -23.54 -43.43 31.59
C ALA A 28 -23.59 -44.95 31.64
N VAL A 29 -22.68 -45.63 30.92
CA VAL A 29 -22.56 -47.09 30.94
C VAL A 29 -22.18 -47.59 32.33
N LEU A 30 -21.19 -46.98 33.00
CA LEU A 30 -20.79 -47.32 34.35
C LEU A 30 -21.92 -47.14 35.36
N CYS A 31 -22.66 -46.04 35.32
CA CYS A 31 -23.80 -45.79 36.20
C CYS A 31 -24.88 -46.86 36.05
N VAL A 32 -25.18 -47.27 34.84
CA VAL A 32 -26.17 -48.32 34.56
C VAL A 32 -25.69 -49.68 35.11
N LEU A 33 -24.43 -50.05 34.89
CA LEU A 33 -23.88 -51.28 35.41
C LEU A 33 -23.80 -51.31 36.94
N VAL A 34 -23.37 -50.21 37.58
CA VAL A 34 -23.31 -50.09 39.04
C VAL A 34 -24.73 -50.15 39.64
N TRP A 35 -25.68 -49.47 38.98
CA TRP A 35 -27.08 -49.53 39.42
C TRP A 35 -27.67 -50.93 39.31
N ASN A 36 -27.39 -51.70 38.26
CA ASN A 36 -27.78 -53.11 38.11
C ASN A 36 -27.15 -53.94 39.23
N PHE A 37 -25.86 -53.82 39.46
CA PHE A 37 -25.08 -54.66 40.40
C PHE A 37 -25.54 -54.46 41.88
N ILE A 38 -25.86 -53.21 42.27
CA ILE A 38 -26.21 -52.87 43.66
C ILE A 38 -27.69 -53.03 43.97
N TYR A 39 -28.57 -52.65 43.02
CA TYR A 39 -29.99 -52.46 43.31
C TYR A 39 -30.90 -53.54 42.71
N ILE A 40 -30.54 -54.21 41.62
CA ILE A 40 -31.40 -55.24 41.03
C ILE A 40 -31.11 -56.62 41.63
N PRO A 41 -32.15 -57.32 42.16
CA PRO A 41 -31.95 -58.70 42.67
C PRO A 41 -31.71 -59.74 41.56
N PRO A 42 -30.83 -60.74 41.75
CA PRO A 42 -30.00 -61.00 42.95
C PRO A 42 -28.82 -59.98 43.00
N ARG A 43 -28.69 -59.28 44.12
CA ARG A 43 -27.67 -58.24 44.32
C ARG A 43 -26.25 -58.81 44.19
N PHE A 44 -25.31 -57.95 43.81
CA PHE A 44 -23.88 -58.29 43.57
C PHE A 44 -23.66 -59.29 42.41
N THR A 45 -24.62 -59.38 41.53
CA THR A 45 -24.50 -60.15 40.28
C THR A 45 -24.98 -59.26 39.13
N LEU A 46 -24.54 -59.57 37.92
CA LEU A 46 -25.04 -58.89 36.68
C LEU A 46 -26.20 -59.63 36.09
N HIS A 47 -26.75 -60.65 36.78
CA HIS A 47 -27.89 -61.44 36.32
C HIS A 47 -29.20 -60.76 36.74
N ILE A 48 -30.13 -60.59 35.79
CA ILE A 48 -31.44 -60.03 36.01
C ILE A 48 -32.46 -61.17 35.98
N ALA A 49 -33.05 -61.52 37.11
CA ALA A 49 -33.94 -62.68 37.23
C ALA A 49 -35.40 -62.39 36.84
N ARG A 50 -35.87 -61.12 36.92
CA ARG A 50 -37.23 -60.72 36.64
C ARG A 50 -37.32 -59.91 35.36
N LEU A 51 -38.36 -60.18 34.56
CA LEU A 51 -38.57 -59.48 33.32
C LEU A 51 -38.82 -57.99 33.53
N GLU A 52 -39.52 -57.62 34.61
CA GLU A 52 -39.78 -56.24 34.98
C GLU A 52 -38.49 -55.42 35.24
N ASP A 53 -37.51 -56.04 35.93
CA ASP A 53 -36.22 -55.43 36.22
C ASP A 53 -35.35 -55.32 34.91
N ALA A 54 -35.49 -56.27 34.00
CA ALA A 54 -34.84 -56.24 32.69
C ALA A 54 -35.35 -55.05 31.84
N VAL A 55 -36.66 -54.84 31.81
CA VAL A 55 -37.30 -53.72 31.09
C VAL A 55 -36.83 -52.39 31.67
N MET A 56 -36.86 -52.28 33.00
CA MET A 56 -36.37 -51.07 33.71
C MET A 56 -34.89 -50.79 33.43
N PHE A 57 -34.06 -51.82 33.39
CA PHE A 57 -32.62 -51.69 33.09
C PHE A 57 -32.42 -51.14 31.65
N VAL A 58 -33.09 -51.75 30.69
CA VAL A 58 -33.01 -51.31 29.29
C VAL A 58 -33.51 -49.87 29.13
N LEU A 59 -34.65 -49.54 29.74
CA LEU A 59 -35.23 -48.19 29.68
C LEU A 59 -34.24 -47.16 30.28
N PHE A 60 -33.69 -47.46 31.46
CA PHE A 60 -32.72 -46.59 32.11
C PHE A 60 -31.46 -46.41 31.26
N PHE A 61 -30.96 -47.51 30.65
CA PHE A 61 -29.79 -47.47 29.75
C PHE A 61 -30.05 -46.57 28.54
N VAL A 62 -31.20 -46.73 27.88
CA VAL A 62 -31.58 -45.91 26.71
C VAL A 62 -31.70 -44.44 27.09
N VAL A 63 -32.37 -44.13 28.21
CA VAL A 63 -32.52 -42.76 28.69
C VAL A 63 -31.15 -42.10 29.04
N ALA A 64 -30.31 -42.85 29.75
CA ALA A 64 -28.94 -42.37 30.14
C ALA A 64 -28.10 -42.10 28.90
N LEU A 65 -28.09 -43.01 27.94
CA LEU A 65 -27.34 -42.86 26.71
C LEU A 65 -27.85 -41.72 25.84
N SER A 66 -29.19 -41.62 25.71
CA SER A 66 -29.86 -40.55 24.95
C SER A 66 -29.58 -39.17 25.55
N MET A 67 -29.65 -39.04 26.88
CA MET A 67 -29.37 -37.81 27.59
C MET A 67 -27.89 -37.39 27.42
N GLY A 68 -26.94 -38.32 27.58
CA GLY A 68 -25.53 -38.08 27.36
C GLY A 68 -25.24 -37.60 25.93
N HIS A 69 -25.88 -38.22 24.94
CA HIS A 69 -25.75 -37.83 23.55
C HIS A 69 -26.34 -36.43 23.26
N LEU A 70 -27.51 -36.13 23.83
CA LEU A 70 -28.16 -34.85 23.67
C LEU A 70 -27.34 -33.69 24.26
N ILE A 71 -26.84 -33.87 25.50
CA ILE A 71 -26.02 -32.85 26.16
C ILE A 71 -24.74 -32.59 25.36
N ALA A 72 -24.07 -33.66 24.91
CA ALA A 72 -22.88 -33.52 24.08
C ALA A 72 -23.13 -32.77 22.76
N ARG A 73 -24.27 -33.02 22.11
CA ARG A 73 -24.69 -32.31 20.90
C ARG A 73 -24.98 -30.83 21.14
N LEU A 74 -25.67 -30.53 22.24
CA LEU A 74 -25.98 -29.13 22.60
C LEU A 74 -24.69 -28.33 22.81
N ARG A 75 -23.72 -28.89 23.51
CA ARG A 75 -22.44 -28.25 23.77
C ARG A 75 -21.62 -27.98 22.49
N GLU A 76 -21.57 -28.96 21.57
CA GLU A 76 -20.90 -28.74 20.29
C GLU A 76 -21.54 -27.61 19.47
N ARG A 77 -22.87 -27.47 19.57
CA ARG A 77 -23.57 -26.38 18.89
C ARG A 77 -23.26 -25.02 19.53
N GLU A 78 -23.19 -24.96 20.86
CA GLU A 78 -22.83 -23.73 21.58
C GLU A 78 -21.41 -23.29 21.21
N GLU A 79 -20.43 -24.21 21.25
CA GLU A 79 -19.05 -23.92 20.87
C GLU A 79 -18.89 -23.52 19.38
N ALA A 80 -19.72 -24.09 18.52
CA ALA A 80 -19.73 -23.70 17.10
C ALA A 80 -20.33 -22.29 16.89
N LEU A 81 -21.40 -21.96 17.62
CA LEU A 81 -22.02 -20.64 17.59
C LEU A 81 -21.08 -19.56 18.12
N GLU A 82 -20.40 -19.83 19.24
CA GLU A 82 -19.42 -18.89 19.81
C GLU A 82 -18.26 -18.63 18.85
N ARG A 83 -17.74 -19.67 18.21
CA ARG A 83 -16.68 -19.51 17.16
C ARG A 83 -17.17 -18.65 15.99
N HIS A 84 -18.37 -18.91 15.48
CA HIS A 84 -18.94 -18.09 14.42
C HIS A 84 -19.19 -16.64 14.84
N HIS A 85 -19.59 -16.40 16.09
CA HIS A 85 -19.74 -15.04 16.62
C HIS A 85 -18.38 -14.31 16.68
N GLN A 86 -17.34 -14.96 17.19
CA GLN A 86 -15.98 -14.39 17.27
C GLN A 86 -15.40 -14.10 15.89
N GLU A 87 -15.55 -15.01 14.92
CA GLU A 87 -15.12 -14.80 13.54
C GLU A 87 -15.85 -13.62 12.90
N ARG A 88 -17.16 -13.53 13.11
CA ARG A 88 -17.96 -12.42 12.58
C ARG A 88 -17.57 -11.08 13.19
N GLU A 89 -17.33 -11.01 14.49
CA GLU A 89 -16.87 -9.80 15.17
C GLU A 89 -15.49 -9.37 14.67
N ALA A 90 -14.56 -10.31 14.48
CA ALA A 90 -13.24 -10.03 13.92
C ALA A 90 -13.33 -9.45 12.50
N LEU A 91 -14.14 -10.05 11.63
CA LEU A 91 -14.37 -9.56 10.26
C LEU A 91 -15.03 -8.17 10.24
N LEU A 92 -15.99 -7.92 11.13
CA LEU A 92 -16.62 -6.60 11.24
C LEU A 92 -15.65 -5.53 11.75
N ALA A 93 -14.77 -5.87 12.70
CA ALA A 93 -13.74 -4.97 13.18
C ALA A 93 -12.71 -4.64 12.11
N GLU A 94 -12.29 -5.64 11.32
CA GLU A 94 -11.38 -5.44 10.19
C GLU A 94 -12.02 -4.57 9.10
N LYS A 95 -13.28 -4.85 8.74
CA LYS A 95 -14.02 -4.02 7.77
C LYS A 95 -14.16 -2.58 8.26
N HIS A 96 -14.53 -2.38 9.52
CA HIS A 96 -14.66 -1.02 10.08
C HIS A 96 -13.33 -0.26 10.06
N ARG A 97 -12.23 -0.95 10.33
CA ARG A 97 -10.88 -0.36 10.23
C ARG A 97 -10.52 0.04 8.81
N ALA A 98 -10.86 -0.80 7.83
CA ALA A 98 -10.66 -0.50 6.41
C ALA A 98 -11.53 0.69 5.96
N ASP A 99 -12.79 0.75 6.38
CA ASP A 99 -13.71 1.86 6.07
C ASP A 99 -13.21 3.19 6.66
N LEU A 100 -12.69 3.19 7.90
CA LEU A 100 -12.10 4.38 8.52
C LEU A 100 -10.83 4.86 7.80
N LEU A 101 -9.98 3.94 7.37
CA LEU A 101 -8.79 4.28 6.59
C LEU A 101 -9.17 4.87 5.24
N ALA A 102 -10.12 4.27 4.53
CA ALA A 102 -10.61 4.78 3.25
C ALA A 102 -11.26 6.17 3.37
N GLU A 103 -12.03 6.42 4.43
CA GLU A 103 -12.64 7.73 4.69
C GLU A 103 -11.59 8.78 5.05
N SER A 104 -10.60 8.43 5.87
CA SER A 104 -9.47 9.29 6.19
C SER A 104 -8.69 9.69 4.94
N GLU A 105 -8.44 8.73 4.05
CA GLU A 105 -7.73 8.95 2.79
C GLU A 105 -8.53 9.85 1.83
N ARG A 106 -9.86 9.64 1.76
CA ARG A 106 -10.75 10.48 0.97
C ARG A 106 -10.78 11.91 1.48
N LEU A 107 -10.90 12.11 2.80
CA LEU A 107 -10.86 13.43 3.42
C LEU A 107 -9.52 14.11 3.16
N HIS A 108 -8.42 13.39 3.27
CA HIS A 108 -7.08 13.90 2.99
C HIS A 108 -6.95 14.40 1.55
N ARG A 109 -7.42 13.62 0.57
CA ARG A 109 -7.45 14.03 -0.86
C ARG A 109 -8.29 15.27 -1.08
N THR A 110 -9.50 15.31 -0.51
CA THR A 110 -10.42 16.45 -0.68
C THR A 110 -9.84 17.73 -0.08
N LEU A 111 -9.23 17.65 1.12
CA LEU A 111 -8.56 18.78 1.76
C LEU A 111 -7.39 19.28 0.93
N LEU A 112 -6.56 18.37 0.40
CA LEU A 112 -5.41 18.74 -0.42
C LEU A 112 -5.82 19.42 -1.73
N ASP A 113 -6.84 18.92 -2.41
CA ASP A 113 -7.36 19.54 -3.62
C ASP A 113 -7.97 20.93 -3.34
N SER A 114 -8.67 21.08 -2.21
CA SER A 114 -9.23 22.37 -1.77
C SER A 114 -8.10 23.36 -1.43
N VAL A 115 -7.12 22.95 -0.61
CA VAL A 115 -5.95 23.78 -0.25
C VAL A 115 -5.16 24.17 -1.50
N SER A 116 -5.02 23.26 -2.47
CA SER A 116 -4.38 23.52 -3.76
C SER A 116 -5.02 24.72 -4.47
N HIS A 117 -6.34 24.67 -4.57
CA HIS A 117 -7.10 25.70 -5.27
C HIS A 117 -7.04 27.03 -4.52
N GLU A 118 -7.21 27.00 -3.20
CA GLU A 118 -7.16 28.17 -2.32
C GLU A 118 -5.78 28.85 -2.31
N MET A 119 -4.68 28.11 -2.48
CA MET A 119 -3.33 28.66 -2.53
C MET A 119 -2.94 29.17 -3.92
N LYS A 120 -3.40 28.54 -5.00
CA LYS A 120 -3.13 28.99 -6.37
C LYS A 120 -3.78 30.33 -6.68
N THR A 121 -4.96 30.59 -6.13
CA THR A 121 -5.73 31.81 -6.37
C THR A 121 -5.01 33.08 -5.92
N PRO A 122 -4.54 33.24 -4.65
CA PRO A 122 -3.83 34.45 -4.23
C PRO A 122 -2.48 34.62 -4.96
N ILE A 123 -1.80 33.53 -5.28
CA ILE A 123 -0.56 33.57 -6.07
C ILE A 123 -0.84 34.13 -7.47
N ALA A 124 -1.93 33.71 -8.12
CA ALA A 124 -2.36 34.25 -9.43
C ALA A 124 -2.72 35.75 -9.35
N ILE A 125 -3.38 36.16 -8.27
CA ILE A 125 -3.72 37.58 -8.03
C ILE A 125 -2.44 38.43 -7.88
N ILE A 126 -1.47 37.97 -7.08
CA ILE A 126 -0.20 38.66 -6.91
C ILE A 126 0.54 38.77 -8.24
N ARG A 127 0.58 37.70 -9.05
CA ARG A 127 1.18 37.71 -10.39
C ARG A 127 0.50 38.69 -11.32
N THR A 128 -0.83 38.70 -11.37
CA THR A 128 -1.58 39.66 -12.21
C THR A 128 -1.37 41.10 -11.76
N ALA A 129 -1.27 41.35 -10.45
CA ALA A 129 -0.96 42.68 -9.93
C ALA A 129 0.44 43.15 -10.31
N LEU A 130 1.41 42.21 -10.33
CA LEU A 130 2.78 42.49 -10.77
C LEU A 130 2.88 42.79 -12.26
N ASP A 131 2.11 42.07 -13.10
CA ASP A 131 2.05 42.32 -14.56
C ASP A 131 1.52 43.72 -14.87
N GLY A 132 0.75 44.34 -13.94
CA GLY A 132 0.27 45.70 -14.02
C GLY A 132 1.23 46.81 -13.55
N LEU A 133 2.35 46.43 -12.90
CA LEU A 133 3.43 47.33 -12.53
C LEU A 133 4.38 47.50 -13.73
N GLY A 134 4.71 48.74 -14.07
CA GLY A 134 5.51 49.05 -15.26
C GLY A 134 6.90 48.37 -15.28
N GLU A 135 7.38 48.11 -16.48
CA GLU A 135 8.73 47.55 -16.69
C GLU A 135 9.77 48.56 -16.11
N GLY A 136 10.49 48.11 -15.07
CA GLY A 136 11.58 48.88 -14.46
C GLY A 136 11.51 49.06 -12.95
N ASP A 137 10.44 48.59 -12.28
CA ASP A 137 10.38 48.61 -10.82
C ASP A 137 11.19 47.42 -10.25
N PRO A 138 12.30 47.68 -9.51
CA PRO A 138 13.11 46.62 -8.92
C PRO A 138 12.37 45.75 -7.92
N TYR A 139 11.35 46.31 -7.24
CA TYR A 139 10.53 45.56 -6.29
C TYR A 139 9.55 44.63 -7.02
N ALA A 140 9.05 45.01 -8.21
CA ALA A 140 8.20 44.12 -9.01
C ALA A 140 8.93 42.85 -9.44
N ALA A 141 10.18 42.99 -9.87
CA ALA A 141 11.03 41.80 -10.23
C ALA A 141 11.32 40.89 -9.04
N GLU A 142 11.54 41.44 -7.86
CA GLU A 142 11.79 40.69 -6.64
C GLU A 142 10.53 39.95 -6.16
N ILE A 143 9.38 40.63 -6.16
CA ILE A 143 8.09 40.02 -5.81
C ILE A 143 7.70 38.94 -6.83
N ALA A 144 7.91 39.16 -8.13
CA ALA A 144 7.67 38.15 -9.15
C ALA A 144 8.51 36.87 -8.93
N THR A 145 9.77 37.04 -8.53
CA THR A 145 10.66 35.92 -8.21
C THR A 145 10.21 35.18 -6.96
N ALA A 146 9.86 35.90 -5.91
CA ALA A 146 9.32 35.31 -4.67
C ALA A 146 7.99 34.55 -4.92
N THR A 147 7.10 35.13 -5.76
CA THR A 147 5.83 34.51 -6.13
C THR A 147 6.02 33.23 -6.92
N ARG A 148 6.91 33.20 -7.90
CA ARG A 148 7.28 31.98 -8.64
C ARG A 148 7.84 30.91 -7.73
N ARG A 149 8.67 31.31 -6.76
CA ARG A 149 9.22 30.37 -5.76
C ARG A 149 8.12 29.79 -4.87
N LEU A 150 7.21 30.62 -4.38
CA LEU A 150 6.06 30.16 -3.57
C LEU A 150 5.18 29.21 -4.35
N GLN A 151 4.87 29.50 -5.60
CA GLN A 151 4.07 28.63 -6.46
C GLN A 151 4.74 27.26 -6.62
N ARG A 152 6.06 27.20 -6.87
CA ARG A 152 6.80 25.93 -6.95
C ARG A 152 6.76 25.13 -5.65
N ILE A 153 6.86 25.80 -4.50
CA ILE A 153 6.76 25.14 -3.18
C ILE A 153 5.37 24.48 -3.02
N VAL A 154 4.31 25.24 -3.32
CA VAL A 154 2.93 24.76 -3.22
C VAL A 154 2.69 23.59 -4.18
N ASP A 155 3.08 23.73 -5.45
CA ASP A 155 2.90 22.67 -6.45
C ASP A 155 3.66 21.40 -6.05
N SER A 156 4.93 21.52 -5.59
CA SER A 156 5.73 20.38 -5.10
C SER A 156 5.11 19.71 -3.88
N PHE A 157 4.59 20.49 -2.93
CA PHE A 157 3.92 19.93 -1.75
C PHE A 157 2.68 19.14 -2.12
N LEU A 158 1.87 19.66 -3.05
CA LEU A 158 0.65 19.02 -3.52
C LEU A 158 0.92 17.74 -4.33
N GLU A 159 1.98 17.76 -5.15
CA GLU A 159 2.44 16.57 -5.86
C GLU A 159 2.93 15.50 -4.91
N MET A 160 3.72 15.90 -3.92
CA MET A 160 4.20 14.95 -2.91
C MET A 160 3.06 14.26 -2.17
N THR A 161 2.02 15.01 -1.80
CA THR A 161 0.85 14.45 -1.12
C THR A 161 0.03 13.52 -2.03
N ARG A 162 -0.06 13.79 -3.34
CA ARG A 162 -0.66 12.88 -4.32
C ARG A 162 0.13 11.59 -4.49
N VAL A 163 1.44 11.68 -4.49
CA VAL A 163 2.35 10.51 -4.51
C VAL A 163 2.15 9.67 -3.25
N GLU A 164 2.09 10.29 -2.07
CA GLU A 164 1.92 9.59 -0.78
C GLU A 164 0.57 8.89 -0.62
N SER A 165 -0.48 9.48 -1.15
CA SER A 165 -1.85 8.93 -1.04
C SER A 165 -2.12 7.76 -1.98
N GLU A 166 -1.10 7.27 -2.73
CA GLU A 166 -1.25 6.26 -3.79
C GLU A 166 -2.39 6.58 -4.78
N ALA A 167 -2.78 7.87 -4.83
CA ALA A 167 -3.89 8.36 -5.64
C ALA A 167 -3.54 8.46 -7.13
N LEU A 168 -2.28 8.21 -7.48
CA LEU A 168 -1.82 8.25 -8.85
C LEU A 168 -2.28 6.99 -9.57
N THR A 169 -3.25 7.16 -10.47
CA THR A 169 -3.64 6.10 -11.40
C THR A 169 -3.00 6.42 -12.75
N PRO A 170 -1.93 5.73 -13.16
CA PRO A 170 -1.30 5.94 -14.46
C PRO A 170 -2.29 5.69 -15.60
N ARG A 171 -2.18 6.51 -16.64
CA ARG A 171 -2.96 6.38 -17.88
C ARG A 171 -2.00 6.18 -19.04
N PRO A 172 -1.52 4.94 -19.28
CA PRO A 172 -0.54 4.67 -20.30
C PRO A 172 -1.15 4.85 -21.69
N ASP A 173 -0.46 5.60 -22.55
CA ASP A 173 -0.78 5.78 -23.96
C ASP A 173 0.48 5.67 -24.80
N TRP A 174 0.33 5.48 -26.13
CA TRP A 174 1.45 5.40 -27.06
C TRP A 174 2.03 6.79 -27.29
N CYS A 175 3.34 6.93 -27.07
CA CYS A 175 4.04 8.20 -27.23
C CYS A 175 5.47 8.00 -27.70
N GLU A 176 6.04 9.04 -28.29
CA GLU A 176 7.45 9.11 -28.67
C GLU A 176 8.29 9.63 -27.50
N MET A 177 9.54 9.21 -27.41
CA MET A 177 10.47 9.71 -26.40
C MET A 177 10.72 11.22 -26.55
N GLY A 178 10.70 11.72 -27.79
CA GLY A 178 10.82 13.13 -28.10
C GLY A 178 9.71 13.99 -27.49
N ASP A 179 8.45 13.50 -27.49
CA ASP A 179 7.31 14.21 -26.88
C ASP A 179 7.45 14.29 -25.37
N ILE A 180 7.91 13.21 -24.73
CA ILE A 180 8.18 13.16 -23.29
C ILE A 180 9.26 14.18 -22.93
N MET A 181 10.35 14.21 -23.68
CA MET A 181 11.44 15.19 -23.49
C MET A 181 10.95 16.61 -23.68
N HIS A 182 10.18 16.89 -24.71
CA HIS A 182 9.60 18.21 -24.95
C HIS A 182 8.70 18.65 -23.79
N ALA A 183 7.84 17.76 -23.32
CA ALA A 183 6.96 18.03 -22.19
C ALA A 183 7.72 18.27 -20.87
N ALA A 184 8.84 17.55 -20.65
CA ALA A 184 9.72 17.72 -19.48
C ALA A 184 10.50 19.05 -19.49
N THR A 185 10.93 19.49 -20.67
CA THR A 185 11.81 20.66 -20.83
C THR A 185 11.05 21.98 -20.97
N THR A 186 9.84 21.97 -21.55
CA THR A 186 9.06 23.18 -21.81
C THR A 186 8.83 24.03 -20.54
N PRO A 187 8.45 23.48 -19.38
CA PRO A 187 8.29 24.26 -18.15
C PRO A 187 9.57 24.87 -17.61
N LEU A 188 10.73 24.29 -17.98
CA LEU A 188 12.05 24.68 -17.50
C LEU A 188 12.76 25.65 -18.47
N GLY A 189 12.09 26.15 -19.49
CA GLY A 189 12.68 26.97 -20.53
C GLY A 189 13.58 28.13 -20.06
N PRO A 190 13.21 28.91 -19.00
CA PRO A 190 14.07 29.94 -18.44
C PRO A 190 15.34 29.39 -17.76
N GLU A 191 15.22 28.30 -17.02
CA GLU A 191 16.31 27.66 -16.27
C GLU A 191 17.31 26.95 -17.19
N LEU A 192 16.82 26.39 -18.29
CA LEU A 192 17.63 25.67 -19.28
C LEU A 192 18.41 26.59 -20.23
N ARG A 193 18.17 27.91 -20.25
CA ARG A 193 18.89 28.83 -21.14
C ARG A 193 20.40 28.84 -20.96
N GLY A 194 20.89 28.44 -19.78
CA GLY A 194 22.31 28.30 -19.45
C GLY A 194 22.87 26.90 -19.60
N HIS A 195 22.03 25.91 -19.95
CA HIS A 195 22.39 24.49 -19.96
C HIS A 195 21.79 23.81 -21.21
N PRO A 196 22.59 23.66 -22.30
CA PRO A 196 22.11 22.90 -23.46
C PRO A 196 21.81 21.45 -23.06
N ILE A 197 20.72 20.90 -23.59
CA ILE A 197 20.36 19.48 -23.38
C ILE A 197 20.91 18.68 -24.53
N GLU A 198 21.71 17.69 -24.24
CA GLU A 198 22.23 16.72 -25.19
C GLU A 198 21.46 15.41 -25.01
N LEU A 199 20.54 15.12 -25.96
CA LEU A 199 19.72 13.92 -25.96
C LEU A 199 20.31 12.89 -26.92
N THR A 200 20.55 11.69 -26.44
CA THR A 200 21.10 10.58 -27.21
C THR A 200 20.28 9.29 -27.02
N GLY A 201 20.36 8.38 -28.01
CA GLY A 201 19.73 7.06 -27.92
C GLY A 201 18.23 7.01 -28.29
N THR A 202 17.69 8.10 -28.87
CA THR A 202 16.26 8.17 -29.22
C THR A 202 16.00 7.94 -30.74
N GLU A 203 17.03 7.89 -31.58
CA GLU A 203 16.92 7.96 -33.04
C GLU A 203 16.18 6.77 -33.67
N GLU A 204 16.23 5.59 -33.07
CA GLU A 204 15.54 4.38 -33.55
C GLU A 204 14.57 3.83 -32.50
N MET A 205 14.17 4.67 -31.53
CA MET A 205 13.30 4.22 -30.43
C MET A 205 11.85 4.08 -30.92
N PRO A 206 11.23 2.91 -30.75
CA PRO A 206 9.83 2.71 -31.14
C PRO A 206 8.89 3.50 -30.23
N LEU A 207 7.60 3.57 -30.58
CA LEU A 207 6.59 4.09 -29.68
C LEU A 207 6.54 3.28 -28.39
N LEU A 208 6.49 3.99 -27.28
CA LEU A 208 6.44 3.44 -25.94
C LEU A 208 5.03 3.63 -25.37
N ARG A 209 4.51 2.61 -24.71
CA ARG A 209 3.25 2.75 -23.98
C ARG A 209 3.52 3.03 -22.51
N VAL A 210 3.37 4.29 -22.11
CA VAL A 210 3.62 4.80 -20.77
C VAL A 210 2.73 6.02 -20.52
N ASP A 211 2.48 6.37 -19.25
CA ASP A 211 1.89 7.70 -18.94
C ASP A 211 2.96 8.77 -19.16
N SER A 212 2.93 9.39 -20.36
CA SER A 212 3.88 10.41 -20.76
C SER A 212 3.91 11.62 -19.84
N ARG A 213 2.77 11.96 -19.24
CA ARG A 213 2.65 13.10 -18.30
C ARG A 213 3.42 12.83 -16.99
N LEU A 214 3.25 11.66 -16.40
CA LEU A 214 3.96 11.30 -15.16
C LEU A 214 5.45 11.16 -15.39
N LEU A 215 5.84 10.55 -16.52
CA LEU A 215 7.25 10.39 -16.87
C LEU A 215 7.92 11.73 -17.18
N ALA A 216 7.26 12.60 -17.96
CA ALA A 216 7.76 13.95 -18.24
C ALA A 216 7.93 14.78 -16.97
N GLN A 217 7.01 14.66 -16.04
CA GLN A 217 7.08 15.34 -14.75
C GLN A 217 8.22 14.82 -13.87
N ALA A 218 8.43 13.50 -13.80
CA ALA A 218 9.58 12.90 -13.12
C ALA A 218 10.91 13.37 -13.72
N LEU A 219 11.02 13.31 -15.05
CA LEU A 219 12.18 13.77 -15.78
C LEU A 219 12.42 15.27 -15.59
N GLY A 220 11.37 16.10 -15.61
CA GLY A 220 11.43 17.53 -15.35
C GLY A 220 12.02 17.86 -13.97
N ASN A 221 11.67 17.11 -12.94
CA ASN A 221 12.23 17.25 -11.60
C ASN A 221 13.73 16.93 -11.56
N VAL A 222 14.15 15.90 -12.30
CA VAL A 222 15.58 15.54 -12.41
C VAL A 222 16.36 16.60 -13.19
N LEU A 223 15.83 17.05 -14.32
CA LEU A 223 16.44 18.11 -15.15
C LEU A 223 16.55 19.42 -14.36
N HIS A 224 15.50 19.82 -13.64
CA HIS A 224 15.58 21.00 -12.77
C HIS A 224 16.67 20.85 -11.69
N ASN A 225 16.81 19.68 -11.09
CA ASN A 225 17.88 19.43 -10.13
C ASN A 225 19.26 19.60 -10.81
N ALA A 226 19.42 19.08 -12.02
CA ALA A 226 20.66 19.23 -12.79
C ALA A 226 20.98 20.72 -13.06
N THR A 227 19.98 21.54 -13.47
CA THR A 227 20.22 23.00 -13.70
C THR A 227 20.65 23.76 -12.45
N VAL A 228 20.22 23.31 -11.26
CA VAL A 228 20.58 23.96 -9.99
C VAL A 228 22.02 23.64 -9.57
N HIS A 229 22.50 22.44 -9.90
CA HIS A 229 23.79 21.95 -9.42
C HIS A 229 24.92 21.98 -10.44
N ALA A 230 24.59 22.04 -11.74
CA ALA A 230 25.58 22.14 -12.81
C ALA A 230 26.17 23.55 -12.91
N PRO A 231 27.46 23.69 -13.20
CA PRO A 231 28.08 25.00 -13.51
C PRO A 231 27.38 25.64 -14.74
N PRO A 232 27.19 26.98 -14.73
CA PRO A 232 26.59 27.67 -15.87
C PRO A 232 27.36 27.41 -17.18
N GLY A 233 26.64 27.13 -18.26
CA GLY A 233 27.19 26.86 -19.58
C GLY A 233 27.60 25.40 -19.85
N THR A 234 27.48 24.52 -18.87
CA THR A 234 27.70 23.09 -19.08
C THR A 234 26.44 22.39 -19.60
N PRO A 235 26.60 21.38 -20.45
CA PRO A 235 25.44 20.60 -20.94
C PRO A 235 24.84 19.73 -19.85
N ILE A 236 23.55 19.38 -20.02
CA ILE A 236 22.89 18.30 -19.30
C ILE A 236 22.71 17.17 -20.30
N GLU A 237 23.37 16.06 -20.04
CA GLU A 237 23.32 14.89 -20.91
C GLU A 237 22.13 14.01 -20.52
N VAL A 238 21.29 13.67 -21.48
CA VAL A 238 20.18 12.72 -21.31
C VAL A 238 20.39 11.57 -22.29
N HIS A 239 20.54 10.38 -21.77
CA HIS A 239 20.66 9.18 -22.58
C HIS A 239 19.44 8.27 -22.35
N ALA A 240 18.83 7.83 -23.46
CA ALA A 240 17.72 6.91 -23.44
C ALA A 240 18.17 5.58 -24.07
N ALA A 241 17.97 4.49 -23.35
CA ALA A 241 18.22 3.14 -23.84
C ALA A 241 16.97 2.28 -23.65
N LEU A 242 16.72 1.39 -24.60
CA LEU A 242 15.60 0.47 -24.55
C LEU A 242 16.10 -0.96 -24.67
N GLU A 243 16.00 -1.71 -23.59
CA GLU A 243 16.26 -3.14 -23.63
C GLU A 243 14.98 -3.87 -24.03
N GLN A 244 15.00 -4.51 -25.20
CA GLN A 244 13.85 -5.21 -25.75
C GLN A 244 13.73 -6.60 -25.10
N GLY A 245 12.62 -6.85 -24.46
CA GLY A 245 12.24 -8.16 -23.94
C GLY A 245 11.38 -8.97 -24.92
N GLN A 246 10.78 -10.04 -24.41
CA GLN A 246 9.87 -10.88 -25.20
C GLN A 246 8.47 -10.27 -25.30
N ALA A 247 7.74 -10.60 -26.37
CA ALA A 247 6.31 -10.28 -26.54
C ALA A 247 5.94 -8.79 -26.52
N GLY A 248 6.80 -7.89 -27.04
CA GLY A 248 6.51 -6.47 -27.10
C GLY A 248 6.64 -5.74 -25.76
N GLN A 249 7.30 -6.35 -24.79
CA GLN A 249 7.70 -5.71 -23.56
C GLN A 249 9.16 -5.27 -23.64
N GLY A 250 9.53 -4.25 -22.89
CA GLY A 250 10.91 -3.79 -22.77
C GLY A 250 11.13 -3.04 -21.47
N GLU A 251 12.37 -2.74 -21.19
CA GLU A 251 12.78 -1.87 -20.10
C GLU A 251 13.39 -0.60 -20.68
N LEU A 252 12.79 0.54 -20.39
CA LEU A 252 13.30 1.85 -20.72
C LEU A 252 14.25 2.30 -19.62
N GLU A 253 15.49 2.59 -19.97
CA GLU A 253 16.44 3.24 -19.09
C GLU A 253 16.68 4.67 -19.57
N LEU A 254 16.43 5.65 -18.68
CA LEU A 254 16.72 7.06 -18.89
C LEU A 254 17.78 7.50 -17.90
N SER A 255 18.91 7.93 -18.36
CA SER A 255 19.96 8.50 -17.51
C SER A 255 20.12 9.98 -17.77
N VAL A 256 20.22 10.76 -16.69
CA VAL A 256 20.46 12.21 -16.71
C VAL A 256 21.75 12.48 -15.98
N ARG A 257 22.74 13.05 -16.66
CA ARG A 257 24.03 13.44 -16.10
C ARG A 257 24.13 14.95 -16.07
N ASP A 258 24.58 15.50 -14.94
CA ASP A 258 25.05 16.88 -14.84
C ASP A 258 26.59 16.91 -14.78
N HIS A 259 27.16 18.11 -14.93
CA HIS A 259 28.59 18.36 -14.77
C HIS A 259 28.94 19.12 -13.47
N GLY A 260 28.07 18.91 -12.44
CA GLY A 260 28.27 19.48 -11.11
C GLY A 260 29.33 18.76 -10.29
N PRO A 261 29.42 19.06 -8.99
CA PRO A 261 30.42 18.46 -8.09
C PRO A 261 30.13 16.97 -7.80
N GLY A 262 29.01 16.44 -8.27
CA GLY A 262 28.54 15.08 -7.96
C GLY A 262 27.93 14.96 -6.56
N LEU A 263 27.67 13.74 -6.16
CA LEU A 263 27.05 13.39 -4.88
C LEU A 263 28.10 12.83 -3.91
N THR A 264 28.10 13.33 -2.68
CA THR A 264 28.86 12.67 -1.60
C THR A 264 28.22 11.28 -1.31
N PRO A 265 28.96 10.33 -0.72
CA PRO A 265 28.40 9.01 -0.36
C PRO A 265 27.19 9.11 0.57
N ASP A 266 27.11 10.16 1.39
CA ASP A 266 25.96 10.44 2.25
C ASP A 266 24.80 11.01 1.44
N ALA A 267 25.04 11.99 0.57
CA ALA A 267 24.03 12.56 -0.31
C ALA A 267 23.41 11.49 -1.24
N ALA A 268 24.20 10.57 -1.81
CA ALA A 268 23.70 9.51 -2.68
C ALA A 268 22.69 8.58 -1.97
N ARG A 269 22.82 8.38 -0.65
CA ARG A 269 21.88 7.57 0.14
C ARG A 269 20.58 8.29 0.47
N HIS A 270 20.63 9.62 0.63
CA HIS A 270 19.51 10.42 1.15
C HIS A 270 18.89 11.36 0.11
N VAL A 271 19.43 11.43 -1.12
CA VAL A 271 18.99 12.38 -2.15
C VAL A 271 17.51 12.26 -2.53
N PHE A 272 16.90 11.11 -2.30
CA PHE A 272 15.48 10.87 -2.50
C PHE A 272 14.62 11.03 -1.24
N ASP A 273 15.25 11.35 -0.09
CA ASP A 273 14.50 11.60 1.14
C ASP A 273 13.81 12.96 1.06
N LYS A 274 12.60 13.03 1.61
CA LYS A 274 11.81 14.26 1.63
C LYS A 274 12.52 15.35 2.43
N PHE A 275 12.52 16.56 1.87
CA PHE A 275 13.17 17.73 2.46
C PHE A 275 14.69 17.61 2.61
N TYR A 276 15.31 16.54 2.11
CA TYR A 276 16.75 16.42 2.15
C TYR A 276 17.44 17.45 1.24
N ARG A 277 18.46 18.07 1.77
CA ARG A 277 19.34 19.01 1.05
C ARG A 277 20.75 18.80 1.52
N ALA A 278 21.69 18.67 0.59
CA ALA A 278 23.10 18.65 0.93
C ALA A 278 23.49 19.98 1.62
N PRO A 279 24.39 19.96 2.60
CA PRO A 279 24.79 21.17 3.34
C PRO A 279 25.30 22.31 2.45
N GLU A 280 25.90 21.97 1.32
CA GLU A 280 26.48 22.91 0.35
C GLU A 280 25.54 23.27 -0.81
N ALA A 281 24.25 22.78 -0.78
CA ALA A 281 23.29 23.01 -1.85
C ALA A 281 22.91 24.50 -1.95
N PRO A 282 22.79 25.06 -3.17
CA PRO A 282 22.39 26.45 -3.41
C PRO A 282 21.06 26.79 -2.72
N ALA A 283 20.93 27.99 -2.17
CA ALA A 283 19.71 28.42 -1.50
C ALA A 283 18.51 28.41 -2.46
N GLY A 284 17.38 27.80 -2.07
CA GLY A 284 16.12 27.94 -2.82
C GLY A 284 15.37 26.67 -3.19
N GLY A 285 15.98 25.50 -3.08
CA GLY A 285 15.29 24.22 -3.35
C GLY A 285 14.42 23.75 -2.17
N THR A 286 13.32 23.05 -2.44
CA THR A 286 12.41 22.50 -1.42
C THR A 286 12.91 21.17 -0.83
N GLY A 287 13.83 20.47 -1.51
CA GLY A 287 14.21 19.10 -1.18
C GLY A 287 13.10 18.06 -1.47
N LEU A 288 12.09 18.43 -2.26
CA LEU A 288 10.98 17.52 -2.62
C LEU A 288 11.09 16.98 -4.06
N GLY A 289 11.77 17.67 -4.97
CA GLY A 289 11.76 17.36 -6.40
C GLY A 289 12.17 15.92 -6.72
N LEU A 290 13.31 15.46 -6.17
CA LEU A 290 13.79 14.09 -6.39
C LEU A 290 12.94 13.04 -5.68
N ALA A 291 12.39 13.35 -4.50
CA ALA A 291 11.43 12.48 -3.81
C ALA A 291 10.14 12.29 -4.63
N ILE A 292 9.64 13.38 -5.22
CA ILE A 292 8.49 13.36 -6.14
C ILE A 292 8.83 12.53 -7.39
N ALA A 293 9.99 12.79 -8.01
CA ALA A 293 10.43 12.04 -9.20
C ALA A 293 10.44 10.53 -8.94
N ARG A 294 11.04 10.10 -7.82
CA ARG A 294 11.06 8.69 -7.42
C ARG A 294 9.67 8.12 -7.19
N GLY A 295 8.78 8.88 -6.56
CA GLY A 295 7.40 8.45 -6.34
C GLY A 295 6.57 8.32 -7.62
N LEU A 296 6.76 9.26 -8.58
CA LEU A 296 6.13 9.20 -9.91
C LEU A 296 6.62 7.99 -10.71
N VAL A 297 7.94 7.73 -10.68
CA VAL A 297 8.55 6.54 -11.29
C VAL A 297 8.03 5.27 -10.64
N GLY A 298 7.91 5.23 -9.32
CA GLY A 298 7.30 4.11 -8.58
C GLY A 298 5.85 3.85 -8.98
N ALA A 299 5.04 4.91 -9.18
CA ALA A 299 3.67 4.79 -9.67
C ALA A 299 3.60 4.19 -11.08
N LEU A 300 4.66 4.35 -11.89
CA LEU A 300 4.82 3.72 -13.20
C LEU A 300 5.42 2.30 -13.13
N ASN A 301 5.54 1.72 -11.94
CA ASN A 301 6.18 0.44 -11.64
C ASN A 301 7.69 0.41 -12.00
N GLY A 302 8.34 1.57 -11.99
CA GLY A 302 9.77 1.73 -12.24
C GLY A 302 10.57 1.92 -10.95
N ASP A 303 11.88 2.04 -11.13
CA ASP A 303 12.84 2.38 -10.06
C ASP A 303 13.74 3.54 -10.49
N MET A 304 14.28 4.25 -9.50
CA MET A 304 15.16 5.38 -9.71
C MET A 304 16.38 5.31 -8.80
N THR A 305 17.55 5.44 -9.39
CA THR A 305 18.84 5.40 -8.69
C THR A 305 19.63 6.69 -8.90
N ALA A 306 20.54 6.99 -7.99
CA ALA A 306 21.43 8.14 -8.05
C ALA A 306 22.86 7.72 -7.74
N GLY A 307 23.82 8.29 -8.45
CA GLY A 307 25.22 8.04 -8.27
C GLY A 307 26.08 9.13 -8.92
N ASN A 308 27.36 8.84 -9.13
CA ASN A 308 28.28 9.73 -9.83
C ASN A 308 28.71 9.08 -11.15
N HIS A 309 28.82 9.90 -12.18
CA HIS A 309 29.40 9.46 -13.44
C HIS A 309 30.94 9.31 -13.29
N PRO A 310 31.58 8.31 -13.91
CA PRO A 310 33.04 8.10 -13.82
C PRO A 310 33.86 9.31 -14.23
N GLU A 311 33.38 10.11 -15.17
CA GLU A 311 34.03 11.35 -15.63
C GLU A 311 33.64 12.59 -14.85
N GLY A 312 32.88 12.43 -13.73
CA GLY A 312 32.40 13.52 -12.88
C GLY A 312 30.96 13.90 -13.13
N GLY A 313 30.36 14.60 -12.15
CA GLY A 313 28.96 14.99 -12.14
C GLY A 313 28.04 13.94 -11.49
N ALA A 314 26.82 14.34 -11.16
CA ALA A 314 25.82 13.41 -10.67
C ALA A 314 25.11 12.71 -11.83
N LEU A 315 24.77 11.44 -11.61
CA LEU A 315 24.04 10.60 -12.57
C LEU A 315 22.78 10.07 -11.92
N PHE A 316 21.63 10.39 -12.50
CA PHE A 316 20.33 9.88 -12.08
C PHE A 316 19.83 8.93 -13.17
N THR A 317 19.44 7.72 -12.78
CA THR A 317 18.94 6.69 -13.71
C THR A 317 17.53 6.29 -13.32
N ILE A 318 16.62 6.36 -14.29
CA ILE A 318 15.22 5.92 -14.19
C ILE A 318 15.09 4.64 -15.02
N ARG A 319 14.52 3.58 -14.46
CA ARG A 319 14.20 2.33 -15.16
C ARG A 319 12.71 2.06 -15.09
N LEU A 320 12.12 1.80 -16.23
CA LEU A 320 10.68 1.59 -16.36
C LEU A 320 10.36 0.38 -17.21
N PRO A 321 9.47 -0.53 -16.77
CA PRO A 321 8.88 -1.50 -17.67
C PRO A 321 7.92 -0.80 -18.64
N VAL A 322 8.10 -1.01 -19.93
CA VAL A 322 7.29 -0.40 -21.00
C VAL A 322 6.80 -1.43 -21.98
N GLN A 323 5.67 -1.15 -22.64
CA GLN A 323 5.26 -1.88 -23.83
C GLN A 323 5.78 -1.13 -25.07
N ILE A 324 6.21 -1.90 -26.05
CA ILE A 324 6.83 -1.39 -27.27
C ILE A 324 5.89 -1.66 -28.43
N HIS A 325 5.64 -0.65 -29.27
CA HIS A 325 4.92 -0.86 -30.51
C HIS A 325 5.84 -1.58 -31.48
N GLN A 326 5.57 -2.87 -31.72
CA GLN A 326 6.25 -3.60 -32.78
C GLN A 326 5.69 -3.12 -34.12
N THR A 327 6.45 -2.32 -34.84
CA THR A 327 6.17 -2.12 -36.28
C THR A 327 6.37 -3.47 -36.94
N PRO A 328 5.38 -4.03 -37.67
CA PRO A 328 5.61 -5.24 -38.43
C PRO A 328 6.73 -5.00 -39.46
N PRO A 329 7.61 -5.99 -39.68
CA PRO A 329 8.74 -5.87 -40.58
C PRO A 329 8.32 -5.59 -42.02
#